data_bd99cc5bdfa9f1be0fa125a2a72ea822
#
_entry.id   bd99cc5bdfa9f1be0fa125a2a72ea822
#
_cell.length_a   1.000
_cell.length_b   1.000
_cell.length_c   1.000
_cell.angle_alpha   90.00
_cell.angle_beta   90.00
_cell.angle_gamma   90.00
#
_symmetry.space_group_name_H-M   'P 1'
#
loop_
_entity.id
_entity.type
_entity.pdbx_description
1 polymer ?
#
loop_
_entity_poly.entity_id
_entity_poly.type
_entity_poly.pdbx_seq_one_letter_code
_entity_poly.pdbx_strand_id
1 'polypeptide(L)'
;MAKRDYYEVLGVDKSASADAIKKAYRKKAIQYHPDRNPGDKEAEEKFKEAAEAYEVLSNPDKKARYDQFGFAGVDGAAGGAGGFGGFGGQGMSMDDIFSMFGDIFGGHGGGFSGFGGGGAQPRQRKFRGSDLRVKVKLTLKEISTGVEKKFKVKKYVECPHCHGSGAEGTGGVETCPTCHGTGSVTRTQQSIFGIMQTQTVCPQCGGEGKIIKNKCKECGGDGVVYADEVVTVKIPAGVAEGMQVTINGKGNAGKHNGVPGDLLVVIEEEKHPELIRDESDLIYNLLLSVPTAALGGSVEIPTIDGKAKIKIEPGTQPGKVLRLRGKGLPNINSYGYSTSTGDLLVHISVYIPETLTKEEKQDLEKWQTSESFKPNMSLKEKIFKKFRSLFD
;
A
#
# COMPACT_ATOMS: atom_id res chain seq x y z
N MET A 1 -37.61 14.48 -23.70
CA MET A 1 -37.11 13.70 -24.85
C MET A 1 -37.50 12.24 -24.64
N ALA A 2 -37.84 11.48 -25.71
CA ALA A 2 -38.11 10.05 -25.57
C ALA A 2 -36.79 9.33 -25.17
N LYS A 3 -36.81 8.50 -24.11
CA LYS A 3 -35.64 7.68 -23.68
C LYS A 3 -35.28 6.73 -24.84
N ARG A 4 -34.00 6.66 -25.20
CA ARG A 4 -33.47 5.72 -26.20
C ARG A 4 -33.41 4.31 -25.65
N ASP A 5 -33.62 3.29 -26.49
CA ASP A 5 -33.50 1.89 -26.09
C ASP A 5 -32.11 1.60 -25.52
N TYR A 6 -32.04 0.90 -24.38
CA TYR A 6 -30.77 0.61 -23.69
C TYR A 6 -29.81 -0.22 -24.55
N TYR A 7 -30.29 -1.09 -25.40
CA TYR A 7 -29.47 -1.83 -26.36
C TYR A 7 -28.85 -0.90 -27.41
N GLU A 8 -29.63 0.09 -27.91
CA GLU A 8 -29.12 1.10 -28.84
C GLU A 8 -28.08 2.02 -28.16
N VAL A 9 -28.33 2.42 -26.91
CA VAL A 9 -27.40 3.26 -26.14
C VAL A 9 -26.04 2.59 -26.01
N LEU A 10 -26.01 1.30 -25.72
CA LEU A 10 -24.76 0.54 -25.64
C LEU A 10 -24.21 0.11 -26.99
N GLY A 11 -25.06 0.09 -28.05
CA GLY A 11 -24.71 -0.38 -29.37
C GLY A 11 -24.53 -1.89 -29.45
N VAL A 12 -25.42 -2.65 -28.80
CA VAL A 12 -25.41 -4.12 -28.77
C VAL A 12 -26.76 -4.67 -29.18
N ASP A 13 -26.80 -5.91 -29.66
CA ASP A 13 -28.04 -6.62 -29.99
C ASP A 13 -28.77 -7.10 -28.72
N LYS A 14 -30.11 -7.27 -28.79
CA LYS A 14 -30.93 -7.78 -27.69
C LYS A 14 -30.52 -9.17 -27.22
N SER A 15 -29.92 -9.95 -28.10
CA SER A 15 -29.36 -11.27 -27.82
C SER A 15 -27.94 -11.28 -27.22
N ALA A 16 -27.35 -10.09 -26.99
CA ALA A 16 -25.98 -9.96 -26.52
C ALA A 16 -25.76 -10.62 -25.18
N SER A 17 -24.63 -11.32 -25.06
CA SER A 17 -24.19 -11.93 -23.80
C SER A 17 -23.80 -10.86 -22.74
N ALA A 18 -23.83 -11.24 -21.46
CA ALA A 18 -23.43 -10.35 -20.37
C ALA A 18 -22.01 -9.79 -20.56
N ASP A 19 -21.09 -10.58 -21.11
CA ASP A 19 -19.73 -10.14 -21.42
C ASP A 19 -19.68 -9.13 -22.57
N ALA A 20 -20.53 -9.29 -23.60
CA ALA A 20 -20.63 -8.34 -24.70
C ALA A 20 -21.21 -7.00 -24.20
N ILE A 21 -22.22 -7.01 -23.37
CA ILE A 21 -22.82 -5.83 -22.72
C ILE A 21 -21.77 -5.09 -21.88
N LYS A 22 -21.01 -5.82 -21.07
CA LYS A 22 -19.94 -5.27 -20.23
C LYS A 22 -18.82 -4.63 -21.06
N LYS A 23 -18.43 -5.28 -22.17
CA LYS A 23 -17.39 -4.77 -23.09
C LYS A 23 -17.86 -3.50 -23.81
N ALA A 24 -19.10 -3.48 -24.25
CA ALA A 24 -19.71 -2.32 -24.91
C ALA A 24 -19.80 -1.12 -23.96
N TYR A 25 -20.26 -1.34 -22.74
CA TYR A 25 -20.28 -0.30 -21.70
C TYR A 25 -18.89 0.27 -21.43
N ARG A 26 -17.87 -0.56 -21.20
CA ARG A 26 -16.50 -0.09 -20.97
C ARG A 26 -16.01 0.80 -22.12
N LYS A 27 -16.29 0.43 -23.36
CA LYS A 27 -15.91 1.22 -24.54
C LYS A 27 -16.58 2.60 -24.53
N LYS A 28 -17.88 2.66 -24.22
CA LYS A 28 -18.65 3.92 -24.14
C LYS A 28 -18.21 4.77 -22.94
N ALA A 29 -17.96 4.15 -21.79
CA ALA A 29 -17.49 4.83 -20.58
C ALA A 29 -16.12 5.47 -20.79
N ILE A 30 -15.18 4.82 -21.46
CA ILE A 30 -13.87 5.39 -21.81
C ILE A 30 -14.02 6.52 -22.85
N GLN A 31 -14.95 6.37 -23.81
CA GLN A 31 -15.16 7.35 -24.87
C GLN A 31 -15.74 8.66 -24.35
N TYR A 32 -16.70 8.59 -23.42
CA TYR A 32 -17.43 9.74 -22.87
C TYR A 32 -16.99 10.10 -21.44
N HIS A 33 -15.81 9.63 -21.01
CA HIS A 33 -15.27 9.92 -19.67
C HIS A 33 -15.09 11.44 -19.48
N PRO A 34 -15.49 12.02 -18.34
CA PRO A 34 -15.35 13.44 -18.06
C PRO A 34 -13.88 13.93 -18.12
N ASP A 35 -12.91 13.11 -17.69
CA ASP A 35 -11.50 13.48 -17.79
C ASP A 35 -10.98 13.59 -19.23
N ARG A 36 -11.63 12.90 -20.17
CA ARG A 36 -11.30 12.99 -21.60
C ARG A 36 -12.09 14.05 -22.35
N ASN A 37 -13.23 14.43 -21.81
CA ASN A 37 -14.17 15.41 -22.40
C ASN A 37 -14.55 16.47 -21.34
N PRO A 38 -13.59 17.22 -20.80
CA PRO A 38 -13.87 18.18 -19.73
C PRO A 38 -14.79 19.29 -20.22
N GLY A 39 -15.96 19.47 -19.56
CA GLY A 39 -16.93 20.50 -19.85
C GLY A 39 -17.88 20.21 -21.02
N ASP A 40 -17.82 19.04 -21.64
CA ASP A 40 -18.75 18.63 -22.73
C ASP A 40 -20.03 18.00 -22.12
N LYS A 41 -21.12 18.77 -22.12
CA LYS A 41 -22.40 18.34 -21.59
C LYS A 41 -23.04 17.19 -22.40
N GLU A 42 -22.78 17.11 -23.70
CA GLU A 42 -23.28 15.98 -24.50
C GLU A 42 -22.57 14.68 -24.19
N ALA A 43 -21.26 14.74 -23.94
CA ALA A 43 -20.49 13.59 -23.48
C ALA A 43 -20.98 13.13 -22.10
N GLU A 44 -21.28 14.07 -21.20
CA GLU A 44 -21.80 13.78 -19.86
C GLU A 44 -23.20 13.09 -19.94
N GLU A 45 -24.10 13.56 -20.77
CA GLU A 45 -25.41 12.94 -20.97
C GLU A 45 -25.27 11.52 -21.54
N LYS A 46 -24.44 11.34 -22.57
CA LYS A 46 -24.16 10.01 -23.15
C LYS A 46 -23.50 9.04 -22.16
N PHE A 47 -22.67 9.56 -21.27
CA PHE A 47 -22.06 8.75 -20.18
C PHE A 47 -23.14 8.28 -19.19
N LYS A 48 -24.05 9.20 -18.76
CA LYS A 48 -25.17 8.87 -17.86
C LYS A 48 -26.14 7.86 -18.49
N GLU A 49 -26.49 8.03 -19.72
CA GLU A 49 -27.33 7.08 -20.45
C GLU A 49 -26.69 5.70 -20.59
N ALA A 50 -25.38 5.64 -20.88
CA ALA A 50 -24.66 4.38 -20.96
C ALA A 50 -24.56 3.67 -19.60
N ALA A 51 -24.42 4.41 -18.49
CA ALA A 51 -24.41 3.86 -17.14
C ALA A 51 -25.78 3.29 -16.74
N GLU A 52 -26.88 4.02 -17.02
CA GLU A 52 -28.26 3.57 -16.78
C GLU A 52 -28.55 2.29 -17.58
N ALA A 53 -28.20 2.28 -18.87
CA ALA A 53 -28.39 1.12 -19.74
C ALA A 53 -27.60 -0.12 -19.20
N TYR A 54 -26.38 0.06 -18.74
CA TYR A 54 -25.59 -1.05 -18.20
C TYR A 54 -26.16 -1.56 -16.87
N GLU A 55 -26.64 -0.69 -15.98
CA GLU A 55 -27.28 -1.10 -14.72
C GLU A 55 -28.47 -2.02 -14.95
N VAL A 56 -29.29 -1.72 -15.94
CA VAL A 56 -30.46 -2.55 -16.25
C VAL A 56 -30.08 -3.83 -16.98
N LEU A 57 -29.24 -3.75 -18.01
CA LEU A 57 -28.89 -4.89 -18.84
C LEU A 57 -27.88 -5.87 -18.24
N SER A 58 -27.11 -5.45 -17.22
CA SER A 58 -26.16 -6.33 -16.53
C SER A 58 -26.82 -7.23 -15.48
N ASN A 59 -27.98 -6.87 -14.99
CA ASN A 59 -28.73 -7.67 -14.02
C ASN A 59 -29.78 -8.55 -14.74
N PRO A 60 -29.73 -9.89 -14.63
CA PRO A 60 -30.66 -10.79 -15.31
C PRO A 60 -32.14 -10.49 -15.06
N ASP A 61 -32.48 -10.15 -13.81
CA ASP A 61 -33.87 -9.89 -13.41
C ASP A 61 -34.38 -8.55 -13.96
N LYS A 62 -33.54 -7.50 -13.93
CA LYS A 62 -33.86 -6.20 -14.49
C LYS A 62 -33.93 -6.27 -16.01
N LYS A 63 -33.02 -6.98 -16.66
CA LYS A 63 -33.00 -7.25 -18.08
C LYS A 63 -34.29 -7.95 -18.52
N ALA A 64 -34.72 -9.01 -17.86
CA ALA A 64 -35.93 -9.75 -18.16
C ALA A 64 -37.17 -8.86 -18.04
N ARG A 65 -37.25 -7.98 -17.04
CA ARG A 65 -38.36 -7.01 -16.90
C ARG A 65 -38.33 -5.93 -17.99
N TYR A 66 -37.13 -5.47 -18.32
CA TYR A 66 -36.97 -4.50 -19.41
C TYR A 66 -37.36 -5.11 -20.76
N ASP A 67 -36.98 -6.35 -21.03
CA ASP A 67 -37.30 -7.08 -22.25
C ASP A 67 -38.82 -7.33 -22.41
N GLN A 68 -39.56 -7.50 -21.29
CA GLN A 68 -41.01 -7.75 -21.28
C GLN A 68 -41.86 -6.46 -21.29
N PHE A 69 -41.46 -5.44 -20.52
CA PHE A 69 -42.26 -4.28 -20.22
C PHE A 69 -41.61 -2.94 -20.64
N GLY A 70 -40.44 -2.99 -21.26
CA GLY A 70 -39.67 -1.81 -21.63
C GLY A 70 -39.30 -0.96 -20.41
N PHE A 71 -39.26 0.34 -20.59
CA PHE A 71 -38.95 1.29 -19.50
C PHE A 71 -39.96 1.21 -18.34
N ALA A 72 -41.21 0.90 -18.58
CA ALA A 72 -42.22 0.76 -17.53
C ALA A 72 -41.94 -0.37 -16.57
N GLY A 73 -41.21 -1.42 -17.00
CA GLY A 73 -40.84 -2.56 -16.15
C GLY A 73 -39.70 -2.26 -15.20
N VAL A 74 -38.94 -1.20 -15.42
CA VAL A 74 -37.76 -0.80 -14.62
C VAL A 74 -38.00 0.52 -13.88
N ASP A 75 -38.82 1.46 -14.42
CA ASP A 75 -39.17 2.72 -13.73
C ASP A 75 -40.15 2.50 -12.55
N GLY A 76 -41.02 1.46 -12.60
CA GLY A 76 -42.04 1.17 -11.57
C GLY A 76 -41.54 0.39 -10.35
N ALA A 77 -40.32 -0.17 -10.36
CA ALA A 77 -39.75 -0.93 -9.27
C ALA A 77 -39.01 -0.07 -8.21
N ALA A 78 -39.03 1.24 -8.33
CA ALA A 78 -38.37 2.21 -7.44
C ALA A 78 -39.12 2.48 -6.12
N GLY A 79 -40.15 1.71 -5.77
CA GLY A 79 -40.90 1.85 -4.51
C GLY A 79 -40.38 1.03 -3.33
N GLY A 80 -39.27 0.32 -3.48
CA GLY A 80 -38.66 -0.49 -2.41
C GLY A 80 -37.17 -0.21 -2.25
N ALA A 81 -36.79 0.29 -1.10
CA ALA A 81 -35.45 0.60 -0.57
C ALA A 81 -34.29 -0.03 -1.37
N GLY A 82 -33.63 0.73 -2.26
CA GLY A 82 -32.36 0.31 -2.90
C GLY A 82 -32.22 0.56 -4.38
N GLY A 83 -33.13 1.26 -5.06
CA GLY A 83 -33.05 1.57 -6.47
C GLY A 83 -32.56 3.01 -6.72
N PHE A 84 -31.63 3.18 -7.65
CA PHE A 84 -31.04 4.40 -8.16
C PHE A 84 -32.04 5.36 -8.88
N GLY A 85 -33.33 5.22 -8.57
CA GLY A 85 -34.43 6.02 -9.14
C GLY A 85 -34.55 7.48 -8.65
N GLY A 86 -33.56 7.98 -7.92
CA GLY A 86 -33.49 9.36 -7.41
C GLY A 86 -32.66 10.34 -8.23
N PHE A 87 -32.30 10.02 -9.47
CA PHE A 87 -31.39 10.84 -10.30
C PHE A 87 -32.04 12.07 -10.96
N GLY A 88 -33.33 12.29 -10.71
CA GLY A 88 -34.11 13.39 -11.33
C GLY A 88 -34.27 14.64 -10.47
N GLY A 89 -33.63 14.76 -9.31
CA GLY A 89 -33.85 15.88 -8.40
C GLY A 89 -32.62 16.32 -7.64
N GLN A 90 -32.06 17.45 -8.09
CA GLN A 90 -31.32 18.42 -7.30
C GLN A 90 -30.12 17.93 -6.39
N GLY A 91 -28.91 18.04 -6.89
CA GLY A 91 -27.77 18.39 -6.02
C GLY A 91 -26.72 17.32 -5.70
N MET A 92 -26.67 16.16 -6.35
CA MET A 92 -25.51 15.28 -6.24
C MET A 92 -24.42 15.69 -7.23
N SER A 93 -23.23 15.94 -6.71
CA SER A 93 -22.04 16.26 -7.47
C SER A 93 -21.58 15.04 -8.28
N MET A 94 -20.94 15.28 -9.42
CA MET A 94 -20.33 14.23 -10.26
C MET A 94 -19.32 13.39 -9.47
N ASP A 95 -18.63 13.99 -8.51
CA ASP A 95 -17.69 13.32 -7.60
C ASP A 95 -18.37 12.30 -6.68
N ASP A 96 -19.60 12.58 -6.22
CA ASP A 96 -20.36 11.64 -5.40
C ASP A 96 -20.78 10.40 -6.18
N ILE A 97 -21.14 10.60 -7.45
CA ILE A 97 -21.47 9.51 -8.38
C ILE A 97 -20.23 8.67 -8.69
N PHE A 98 -19.09 9.33 -8.88
CA PHE A 98 -17.81 8.68 -9.18
C PHE A 98 -17.26 7.91 -7.98
N SER A 99 -17.38 8.46 -6.78
CA SER A 99 -17.02 7.79 -5.52
C SER A 99 -17.84 6.52 -5.31
N MET A 100 -19.14 6.58 -5.53
CA MET A 100 -20.04 5.44 -5.38
C MET A 100 -19.79 4.35 -6.45
N PHE A 101 -19.37 4.74 -7.64
CA PHE A 101 -18.96 3.83 -8.72
C PHE A 101 -17.54 3.29 -8.55
N GLY A 102 -16.63 4.08 -7.99
CA GLY A 102 -15.26 3.68 -7.66
C GLY A 102 -15.22 2.55 -6.64
N ASP A 103 -16.07 2.59 -5.61
CA ASP A 103 -16.20 1.53 -4.61
C ASP A 103 -16.80 0.23 -5.18
N ILE A 104 -17.65 0.33 -6.20
CA ILE A 104 -18.26 -0.85 -6.84
C ILE A 104 -17.35 -1.46 -7.92
N PHE A 105 -16.53 -0.66 -8.59
CA PHE A 105 -15.73 -1.09 -9.76
C PHE A 105 -14.21 -1.05 -9.56
N GLY A 106 -13.68 -0.26 -8.61
CA GLY A 106 -12.24 -0.11 -8.37
C GLY A 106 -11.64 -1.17 -7.42
N GLY A 107 -12.44 -1.94 -6.72
CA GLY A 107 -12.03 -3.03 -5.84
C GLY A 107 -11.88 -4.35 -6.59
N HIS A 108 -10.66 -4.73 -6.81
CA HIS A 108 -10.16 -6.05 -7.19
C HIS A 108 -11.11 -7.22 -6.86
N GLY A 109 -11.51 -7.94 -7.90
CA GLY A 109 -12.24 -9.19 -7.97
C GLY A 109 -12.50 -9.95 -6.67
N GLY A 110 -13.71 -9.86 -6.14
CA GLY A 110 -14.12 -10.71 -5.02
C GLY A 110 -15.49 -10.35 -4.47
N GLY A 111 -16.56 -10.92 -5.02
CA GLY A 111 -17.75 -11.23 -4.25
C GLY A 111 -18.80 -10.14 -4.07
N PHE A 112 -19.51 -9.78 -5.14
CA PHE A 112 -20.89 -9.33 -5.02
C PHE A 112 -21.80 -10.51 -4.62
N SER A 113 -21.63 -10.97 -3.39
CA SER A 113 -22.49 -11.98 -2.76
C SER A 113 -22.90 -11.47 -1.38
N GLY A 114 -23.81 -10.50 -1.32
CA GLY A 114 -24.19 -9.94 -0.04
C GLY A 114 -25.45 -9.08 0.00
N PHE A 115 -26.26 -9.04 -1.06
CA PHE A 115 -27.58 -8.40 -0.99
C PHE A 115 -28.73 -9.41 -1.08
N GLY A 116 -28.55 -10.59 -0.47
CA GLY A 116 -29.60 -11.53 -0.17
C GLY A 116 -30.02 -11.33 1.27
N GLY A 117 -31.26 -10.90 1.50
CA GLY A 117 -31.86 -10.77 2.83
C GLY A 117 -31.92 -12.08 3.59
N GLY A 118 -30.81 -12.46 4.21
CA GLY A 118 -30.73 -13.43 5.28
C GLY A 118 -30.60 -12.65 6.58
N GLY A 119 -31.52 -12.89 7.52
CA GLY A 119 -31.53 -12.25 8.84
C GLY A 119 -30.15 -12.29 9.47
N ALA A 120 -29.46 -11.16 9.48
CA ALA A 120 -28.20 -11.04 10.17
C ALA A 120 -28.46 -11.26 11.66
N GLN A 121 -28.14 -12.44 12.18
CA GLN A 121 -28.04 -12.64 13.61
C GLN A 121 -27.19 -11.50 14.16
N PRO A 122 -27.64 -10.80 15.22
CA PRO A 122 -26.87 -9.73 15.80
C PRO A 122 -25.51 -10.28 16.24
N ARG A 123 -24.46 -9.93 15.49
CA ARG A 123 -23.09 -10.32 15.83
C ARG A 123 -22.71 -9.59 17.09
N GLN A 124 -22.41 -10.32 18.14
CA GLN A 124 -21.83 -9.77 19.36
C GLN A 124 -20.60 -8.90 18.97
N ARG A 125 -20.55 -7.68 19.47
CA ARG A 125 -19.39 -6.82 19.25
C ARG A 125 -18.19 -7.42 19.96
N LYS A 126 -17.20 -7.86 19.19
CA LYS A 126 -15.88 -8.21 19.70
C LYS A 126 -15.02 -6.95 19.72
N PHE A 127 -14.35 -6.67 20.82
CA PHE A 127 -13.39 -5.57 20.91
C PHE A 127 -12.14 -5.94 20.10
N ARG A 128 -11.77 -5.07 19.16
CA ARG A 128 -10.49 -5.19 18.48
C ARG A 128 -9.41 -4.47 19.30
N GLY A 129 -8.28 -5.12 19.53
CA GLY A 129 -7.09 -4.50 20.06
C GLY A 129 -6.53 -3.46 19.08
N SER A 130 -5.84 -2.46 19.61
CA SER A 130 -5.19 -1.46 18.78
C SER A 130 -3.95 -2.03 18.11
N ASP A 131 -3.65 -1.54 16.91
CA ASP A 131 -2.43 -1.86 16.21
C ASP A 131 -1.21 -1.22 16.89
N LEU A 132 -0.07 -1.88 16.77
CA LEU A 132 1.21 -1.41 17.29
C LEU A 132 2.15 -1.07 16.16
N ARG A 133 2.90 0.03 16.31
CA ARG A 133 3.96 0.41 15.36
C ARG A 133 5.32 0.28 16.03
N VAL A 134 6.23 -0.44 15.39
CA VAL A 134 7.61 -0.63 15.86
C VAL A 134 8.56 -0.28 14.72
N LYS A 135 9.57 0.53 15.00
CA LYS A 135 10.65 0.83 14.05
C LYS A 135 11.76 -0.19 14.20
N VAL A 136 12.25 -0.71 13.09
CA VAL A 136 13.36 -1.68 13.05
C VAL A 136 14.44 -1.15 12.14
N LYS A 137 15.65 -0.99 12.68
CA LYS A 137 16.84 -0.60 11.93
C LYS A 137 17.44 -1.82 11.24
N LEU A 138 17.74 -1.66 9.96
CA LEU A 138 18.35 -2.69 9.13
C LEU A 138 19.61 -2.15 8.47
N THR A 139 20.66 -2.96 8.50
CA THR A 139 21.88 -2.73 7.73
C THR A 139 21.66 -3.09 6.25
N LEU A 140 22.45 -2.51 5.34
CA LEU A 140 22.39 -2.85 3.91
C LEU A 140 22.56 -4.35 3.65
N LYS A 141 23.37 -5.03 4.45
CA LYS A 141 23.57 -6.48 4.37
C LYS A 141 22.30 -7.24 4.75
N GLU A 142 21.61 -6.86 5.80
CA GLU A 142 20.35 -7.48 6.21
C GLU A 142 19.24 -7.22 5.17
N ILE A 143 19.25 -6.02 4.56
CA ILE A 143 18.33 -5.68 3.47
C ILE A 143 18.62 -6.54 2.22
N SER A 144 19.89 -6.80 1.91
CA SER A 144 20.27 -7.62 0.75
C SER A 144 19.82 -9.08 0.87
N THR A 145 19.95 -9.67 2.06
CA THR A 145 19.69 -11.10 2.27
C THR A 145 18.29 -11.39 2.82
N GLY A 146 17.63 -10.36 3.37
CA GLY A 146 16.50 -10.53 4.26
C GLY A 146 16.95 -11.05 5.63
N VAL A 147 16.15 -10.84 6.64
CA VAL A 147 16.50 -11.20 8.01
C VAL A 147 15.27 -11.59 8.83
N GLU A 148 15.47 -12.51 9.75
CA GLU A 148 14.50 -12.82 10.79
C GLU A 148 14.96 -12.21 12.11
N LYS A 149 14.24 -11.18 12.58
CA LYS A 149 14.56 -10.49 13.84
C LYS A 149 13.55 -10.83 14.92
N LYS A 150 14.06 -11.04 16.13
CA LYS A 150 13.26 -11.21 17.35
C LYS A 150 13.42 -9.96 18.19
N PHE A 151 12.30 -9.36 18.55
CA PHE A 151 12.31 -8.22 19.45
C PHE A 151 11.21 -8.31 20.50
N LYS A 152 11.50 -7.74 21.64
CA LYS A 152 10.63 -7.68 22.78
C LYS A 152 9.75 -6.46 22.68
N VAL A 153 8.44 -6.67 22.60
CA VAL A 153 7.45 -5.60 22.47
C VAL A 153 6.61 -5.56 23.73
N LYS A 154 6.46 -4.39 24.30
CA LYS A 154 5.55 -4.16 25.43
C LYS A 154 4.15 -3.90 24.88
N LYS A 155 3.20 -4.75 25.20
CA LYS A 155 1.85 -4.66 24.70
C LYS A 155 0.82 -5.27 25.65
N TYR A 156 -0.45 -5.01 25.37
CA TYR A 156 -1.52 -5.76 26.01
C TYR A 156 -1.57 -7.18 25.43
N VAL A 157 -1.41 -8.17 26.30
CA VAL A 157 -1.53 -9.58 26.00
C VAL A 157 -2.75 -10.17 26.71
N GLU A 158 -3.19 -11.31 26.28
CA GLU A 158 -4.25 -12.06 26.96
C GLU A 158 -3.84 -12.35 28.41
N CYS A 159 -4.73 -12.09 29.36
CA CYS A 159 -4.46 -12.34 30.77
C CYS A 159 -4.26 -13.84 31.01
N PRO A 160 -3.12 -14.28 31.53
CA PRO A 160 -2.82 -15.71 31.72
C PRO A 160 -3.72 -16.37 32.78
N HIS A 161 -4.26 -15.59 33.71
CA HIS A 161 -5.11 -16.13 34.78
C HIS A 161 -6.54 -16.44 34.32
N CYS A 162 -7.17 -15.53 33.55
CA CYS A 162 -8.56 -15.68 33.11
C CYS A 162 -8.70 -16.04 31.62
N HIS A 163 -7.60 -16.21 30.91
CA HIS A 163 -7.59 -16.51 29.46
C HIS A 163 -8.52 -15.61 28.66
N GLY A 164 -8.34 -14.29 28.85
CA GLY A 164 -9.08 -13.27 28.11
C GLY A 164 -10.53 -13.02 28.54
N SER A 165 -11.11 -13.86 29.41
CA SER A 165 -12.53 -13.74 29.79
C SER A 165 -12.84 -12.53 30.68
N GLY A 166 -11.84 -11.99 31.40
CA GLY A 166 -12.00 -10.95 32.40
C GLY A 166 -12.66 -11.40 33.70
N ALA A 167 -13.11 -12.64 33.78
CA ALA A 167 -13.81 -13.19 34.94
C ALA A 167 -12.92 -14.11 35.77
N GLU A 168 -13.17 -14.19 37.06
CA GLU A 168 -12.53 -15.15 37.96
C GLU A 168 -13.30 -16.47 37.95
N GLY A 169 -12.62 -17.56 37.52
CA GLY A 169 -13.19 -18.91 37.45
C GLY A 169 -14.21 -19.11 36.31
N THR A 170 -14.68 -20.36 36.19
CA THR A 170 -15.55 -20.80 35.11
C THR A 170 -17.00 -20.29 35.18
N GLY A 171 -17.43 -19.74 36.30
CA GLY A 171 -18.79 -19.21 36.53
C GLY A 171 -18.89 -17.68 36.61
N GLY A 172 -17.80 -16.95 36.35
CA GLY A 172 -17.77 -15.49 36.54
C GLY A 172 -18.43 -14.68 35.44
N VAL A 173 -18.84 -15.30 34.33
CA VAL A 173 -19.52 -14.65 33.18
C VAL A 173 -20.95 -15.16 33.09
N GLU A 174 -21.91 -14.24 33.03
CA GLU A 174 -23.33 -14.54 32.85
C GLU A 174 -23.91 -13.89 31.61
N THR A 175 -24.97 -14.45 31.09
CA THR A 175 -25.72 -13.83 29.97
C THR A 175 -26.39 -12.55 30.47
N CYS A 176 -26.27 -11.47 29.71
CA CYS A 176 -26.86 -10.18 30.08
C CYS A 176 -28.40 -10.29 30.18
N PRO A 177 -29.01 -9.97 31.33
CA PRO A 177 -30.44 -10.11 31.52
C PRO A 177 -31.27 -9.11 30.70
N THR A 178 -30.69 -7.99 30.28
CA THR A 178 -31.39 -6.94 29.51
C THR A 178 -31.54 -7.29 28.04
N CYS A 179 -30.52 -7.90 27.42
CA CYS A 179 -30.53 -8.24 26.00
C CYS A 179 -30.58 -9.77 25.76
N HIS A 180 -30.60 -10.59 26.80
CA HIS A 180 -30.62 -12.06 26.72
C HIS A 180 -29.54 -12.63 25.78
N GLY A 181 -28.33 -12.01 25.79
CA GLY A 181 -27.20 -12.46 24.99
C GLY A 181 -27.09 -11.83 23.60
N THR A 182 -28.07 -11.06 23.13
CA THR A 182 -28.06 -10.46 21.78
C THR A 182 -27.11 -9.28 21.63
N GLY A 183 -26.72 -8.65 22.75
CA GLY A 183 -25.86 -7.43 22.73
C GLY A 183 -26.59 -6.16 22.31
N SER A 184 -27.84 -6.24 21.84
CA SER A 184 -28.62 -5.09 21.40
C SER A 184 -30.03 -5.12 22.02
N VAL A 185 -30.64 -3.93 22.12
CA VAL A 185 -32.02 -3.77 22.57
C VAL A 185 -32.78 -2.94 21.55
N THR A 186 -34.02 -3.32 21.29
CA THR A 186 -34.91 -2.56 20.40
C THR A 186 -35.57 -1.46 21.21
N ARG A 187 -35.39 -0.21 20.80
CA ARG A 187 -36.13 0.94 21.34
C ARG A 187 -37.15 1.41 20.33
N THR A 188 -38.37 1.59 20.80
CA THR A 188 -39.45 2.15 20.01
C THR A 188 -39.46 3.65 20.25
N GLN A 189 -39.28 4.44 19.19
CA GLN A 189 -39.40 5.90 19.26
C GLN A 189 -40.59 6.35 18.43
N GLN A 190 -41.40 7.20 19.00
CA GLN A 190 -42.52 7.84 18.31
C GLN A 190 -42.00 9.07 17.58
N SER A 191 -42.12 9.09 16.28
CA SER A 191 -41.72 10.21 15.41
C SER A 191 -42.99 10.78 14.76
N ILE A 192 -42.87 11.97 14.18
CA ILE A 192 -43.96 12.62 13.42
C ILE A 192 -44.42 11.79 12.20
N PHE A 193 -43.60 10.79 11.80
CA PHE A 193 -43.86 9.86 10.68
C PHE A 193 -44.34 8.47 11.16
N GLY A 194 -44.64 8.31 12.49
CA GLY A 194 -45.09 7.05 13.03
C GLY A 194 -44.12 6.43 14.05
N ILE A 195 -44.39 5.19 14.41
CA ILE A 195 -43.60 4.41 15.37
C ILE A 195 -42.40 3.81 14.65
N MET A 196 -41.17 4.25 15.02
CA MET A 196 -39.94 3.66 14.51
C MET A 196 -39.30 2.76 15.58
N GLN A 197 -38.94 1.55 15.18
CA GLN A 197 -38.14 0.63 16.01
C GLN A 197 -36.66 0.74 15.60
N THR A 198 -35.83 1.15 16.57
CA THR A 198 -34.39 1.29 16.34
C THR A 198 -33.65 0.30 17.23
N GLN A 199 -32.73 -0.48 16.65
CA GLN A 199 -31.82 -1.29 17.44
C GLN A 199 -30.67 -0.44 17.97
N THR A 200 -30.48 -0.44 19.29
CA THR A 200 -29.37 0.24 19.97
C THR A 200 -28.52 -0.75 20.73
N VAL A 201 -27.26 -0.42 20.95
CA VAL A 201 -26.35 -1.23 21.77
C VAL A 201 -26.94 -1.35 23.19
N CYS A 202 -26.92 -2.56 23.75
CA CYS A 202 -27.41 -2.79 25.09
C CYS A 202 -26.59 -1.98 26.10
N PRO A 203 -27.22 -1.08 26.89
CA PRO A 203 -26.49 -0.19 27.79
C PRO A 203 -25.86 -0.94 28.97
N GLN A 204 -26.35 -2.12 29.33
CA GLN A 204 -25.83 -2.89 30.44
C GLN A 204 -24.56 -3.67 30.11
N CYS A 205 -24.49 -4.30 28.93
CA CYS A 205 -23.33 -5.10 28.53
C CYS A 205 -22.46 -4.43 27.45
N GLY A 206 -22.80 -3.21 27.00
CA GLY A 206 -22.02 -2.51 25.99
C GLY A 206 -21.92 -3.21 24.61
N GLY A 207 -22.82 -4.14 24.33
CA GLY A 207 -22.86 -4.89 23.07
C GLY A 207 -22.29 -6.31 23.15
N GLU A 208 -21.73 -6.73 24.28
CA GLU A 208 -21.10 -8.05 24.45
C GLU A 208 -22.11 -9.20 24.65
N GLY A 209 -23.31 -8.90 25.08
CA GLY A 209 -24.32 -9.90 25.40
C GLY A 209 -24.08 -10.64 26.73
N LYS A 210 -22.95 -10.37 27.40
CA LYS A 210 -22.52 -11.02 28.64
C LYS A 210 -22.14 -9.96 29.68
N ILE A 211 -22.20 -10.31 30.95
CA ILE A 211 -21.76 -9.48 32.08
C ILE A 211 -20.81 -10.27 32.98
N ILE A 212 -19.82 -9.59 33.54
CA ILE A 212 -18.85 -10.19 34.46
C ILE A 212 -19.33 -9.92 35.88
N LYS A 213 -19.67 -10.98 36.62
CA LYS A 213 -20.03 -10.90 38.04
C LYS A 213 -18.80 -10.79 38.93
N ASN A 214 -17.85 -11.71 38.74
CA ASN A 214 -16.62 -11.76 39.52
C ASN A 214 -15.47 -11.35 38.61
N LYS A 215 -14.91 -10.17 38.82
CA LYS A 215 -13.79 -9.67 38.03
C LYS A 215 -12.51 -10.42 38.39
N CYS A 216 -11.76 -10.78 37.40
CA CYS A 216 -10.41 -11.33 37.54
C CYS A 216 -9.51 -10.33 38.29
N LYS A 217 -8.84 -10.77 39.35
CA LYS A 217 -8.00 -9.91 40.18
C LYS A 217 -6.76 -9.39 39.46
N GLU A 218 -6.26 -10.12 38.50
CA GLU A 218 -5.02 -9.82 37.78
C GLU A 218 -5.24 -8.75 36.70
N CYS A 219 -6.32 -8.85 35.93
CA CYS A 219 -6.64 -7.88 34.87
C CYS A 219 -7.75 -6.88 35.24
N GLY A 220 -8.32 -6.94 36.44
CA GLY A 220 -9.37 -6.03 36.89
C GLY A 220 -10.70 -6.15 36.15
N GLY A 221 -10.88 -7.20 35.35
CA GLY A 221 -12.05 -7.44 34.50
C GLY A 221 -11.83 -7.23 33.01
N ASP A 222 -10.73 -6.63 32.60
CA ASP A 222 -10.45 -6.29 31.19
C ASP A 222 -10.11 -7.51 30.31
N GLY A 223 -9.69 -8.62 30.90
CA GLY A 223 -9.25 -9.82 30.17
C GLY A 223 -7.87 -9.70 29.55
N VAL A 224 -7.21 -8.54 29.65
CA VAL A 224 -5.88 -8.27 29.11
C VAL A 224 -4.96 -7.65 30.15
N VAL A 225 -3.66 -7.92 30.06
CA VAL A 225 -2.61 -7.38 30.93
C VAL A 225 -1.49 -6.78 30.09
N TYR A 226 -0.81 -5.79 30.62
CA TYR A 226 0.33 -5.18 29.93
C TYR A 226 1.60 -5.97 30.24
N ALA A 227 2.19 -6.61 29.24
CA ALA A 227 3.37 -7.47 29.41
C ALA A 227 4.29 -7.38 28.19
N ASP A 228 5.50 -7.94 28.41
CA ASP A 228 6.49 -8.08 27.35
C ASP A 228 6.22 -9.37 26.55
N GLU A 229 6.10 -9.28 25.24
CA GLU A 229 6.02 -10.43 24.34
C GLU A 229 7.18 -10.39 23.33
N VAL A 230 7.82 -11.54 23.11
CA VAL A 230 8.83 -11.69 22.07
C VAL A 230 8.13 -12.03 20.76
N VAL A 231 8.27 -11.13 19.79
CA VAL A 231 7.71 -11.31 18.44
C VAL A 231 8.83 -11.55 17.46
N THR A 232 8.71 -12.62 16.69
CA THR A 232 9.61 -12.93 15.58
C THR A 232 9.04 -12.36 14.30
N VAL A 233 9.83 -11.56 13.59
CA VAL A 233 9.45 -10.90 12.35
C VAL A 233 10.39 -11.32 11.24
N LYS A 234 9.82 -11.86 10.18
CA LYS A 234 10.55 -12.19 8.95
C LYS A 234 10.45 -11.02 7.98
N ILE A 235 11.58 -10.39 7.70
CA ILE A 235 11.69 -9.25 6.80
C ILE A 235 12.28 -9.75 5.48
N PRO A 236 11.58 -9.57 4.35
CA PRO A 236 12.09 -10.02 3.06
C PRO A 236 13.29 -9.18 2.61
N ALA A 237 14.09 -9.74 1.69
CA ALA A 237 15.19 -9.01 1.07
C ALA A 237 14.67 -7.89 0.16
N GLY A 238 15.39 -6.77 0.10
CA GLY A 238 15.07 -5.66 -0.80
C GLY A 238 14.12 -4.60 -0.22
N VAL A 239 13.71 -4.72 1.05
CA VAL A 239 12.86 -3.69 1.69
C VAL A 239 13.54 -2.31 1.64
N ALA A 240 12.73 -1.26 1.47
CA ALA A 240 13.21 0.12 1.46
C ALA A 240 12.86 0.84 2.77
N GLU A 241 13.53 1.96 3.00
CA GLU A 241 13.23 2.85 4.12
C GLU A 241 11.78 3.33 4.06
N GLY A 242 11.11 3.35 5.20
CA GLY A 242 9.69 3.72 5.32
C GLY A 242 8.71 2.62 4.92
N MET A 243 9.16 1.51 4.34
CA MET A 243 8.27 0.37 4.08
C MET A 243 7.73 -0.21 5.38
N GLN A 244 6.49 -0.68 5.32
CA GLN A 244 5.77 -1.25 6.45
C GLN A 244 5.48 -2.72 6.21
N VAL A 245 5.93 -3.57 7.12
CA VAL A 245 5.59 -5.00 7.15
C VAL A 245 4.51 -5.21 8.20
N THR A 246 3.34 -5.69 7.78
CA THR A 246 2.22 -5.95 8.68
C THR A 246 2.22 -7.41 9.12
N ILE A 247 2.16 -7.62 10.44
CA ILE A 247 2.04 -8.95 11.03
C ILE A 247 0.69 -9.04 11.72
N ASN A 248 -0.21 -9.79 11.10
CA ASN A 248 -1.59 -9.90 11.54
C ASN A 248 -1.68 -10.54 12.93
N GLY A 249 -2.54 -9.97 13.78
CA GLY A 249 -2.83 -10.50 15.11
C GLY A 249 -1.70 -10.41 16.14
N LYS A 250 -0.62 -9.66 15.82
CA LYS A 250 0.52 -9.45 16.74
C LYS A 250 0.55 -8.07 17.42
N GLY A 251 -0.51 -7.28 17.23
CA GLY A 251 -0.74 -6.04 17.97
C GLY A 251 -1.21 -6.26 19.40
N ASN A 252 -1.91 -5.29 19.98
CA ASN A 252 -2.53 -5.44 21.30
C ASN A 252 -3.67 -6.46 21.26
N ALA A 253 -3.80 -7.23 22.32
CA ALA A 253 -4.93 -8.13 22.50
C ALA A 253 -6.23 -7.32 22.66
N GLY A 254 -7.32 -7.83 22.11
CA GLY A 254 -8.65 -7.28 22.32
C GLY A 254 -9.22 -7.69 23.67
N LYS A 255 -9.93 -6.77 24.34
CA LYS A 255 -10.61 -7.10 25.62
C LYS A 255 -11.63 -8.21 25.43
N HIS A 256 -11.86 -8.99 26.48
CA HIS A 256 -12.89 -10.05 26.57
C HIS A 256 -12.86 -11.06 25.40
N ASN A 257 -11.69 -11.64 25.15
CA ASN A 257 -11.45 -12.54 24.01
C ASN A 257 -11.78 -11.88 22.66
N GLY A 258 -11.51 -10.56 22.57
CA GLY A 258 -11.64 -9.78 21.36
C GLY A 258 -10.59 -10.16 20.31
N VAL A 259 -10.72 -9.55 19.14
CA VAL A 259 -9.75 -9.77 18.06
C VAL A 259 -8.48 -8.96 18.35
N PRO A 260 -7.28 -9.54 18.33
CA PRO A 260 -6.05 -8.77 18.47
C PRO A 260 -5.87 -7.80 17.29
N GLY A 261 -5.18 -6.71 17.54
CA GLY A 261 -4.71 -5.79 16.49
C GLY A 261 -3.52 -6.36 15.74
N ASP A 262 -2.96 -5.58 14.82
CA ASP A 262 -1.82 -5.95 14.01
C ASP A 262 -0.54 -5.25 14.48
N LEU A 263 0.61 -5.87 14.22
CA LEU A 263 1.91 -5.27 14.46
C LEU A 263 2.45 -4.73 13.14
N LEU A 264 2.67 -3.43 13.09
CA LEU A 264 3.18 -2.69 11.94
C LEU A 264 4.67 -2.42 12.17
N VAL A 265 5.51 -3.12 11.45
CA VAL A 265 6.96 -2.96 11.52
C VAL A 265 7.39 -1.99 10.43
N VAL A 266 7.84 -0.81 10.84
CA VAL A 266 8.36 0.23 9.94
C VAL A 266 9.85 0.06 9.81
N ILE A 267 10.32 -0.10 8.58
CA ILE A 267 11.74 -0.26 8.26
C ILE A 267 12.43 1.09 8.31
N GLU A 268 13.54 1.16 9.00
CA GLU A 268 14.48 2.29 9.04
C GLU A 268 15.84 1.79 8.58
N GLU A 269 16.44 2.44 7.59
CA GLU A 269 17.73 2.03 7.06
C GLU A 269 18.87 2.59 7.92
N GLU A 270 19.82 1.75 8.28
CA GLU A 270 21.05 2.18 8.95
C GLU A 270 22.05 2.69 7.93
N LYS A 271 22.55 3.91 8.14
CA LYS A 271 23.52 4.53 7.24
C LYS A 271 24.80 3.71 7.16
N HIS A 272 25.17 3.31 5.95
CA HIS A 272 26.44 2.64 5.72
C HIS A 272 27.57 3.68 5.62
N PRO A 273 28.77 3.43 6.16
CA PRO A 273 29.88 4.41 6.16
C PRO A 273 30.39 4.74 4.75
N GLU A 274 30.34 3.83 3.80
CA GLU A 274 30.96 3.97 2.50
C GLU A 274 30.00 3.83 1.31
N LEU A 275 28.86 3.15 1.48
CA LEU A 275 27.90 2.89 0.44
C LEU A 275 26.66 3.75 0.64
N ILE A 276 26.20 4.36 -0.44
CA ILE A 276 24.95 5.14 -0.48
C ILE A 276 23.95 4.35 -1.32
N ARG A 277 22.74 4.21 -0.82
CA ARG A 277 21.65 3.57 -1.56
C ARG A 277 20.96 4.56 -2.49
N ASP A 278 20.69 4.11 -3.72
CA ASP A 278 19.84 4.78 -4.70
C ASP A 278 18.85 3.74 -5.24
N GLU A 279 17.64 3.70 -4.67
CA GLU A 279 16.62 2.66 -4.91
C GLU A 279 17.16 1.21 -4.73
N SER A 280 17.40 0.51 -5.83
CA SER A 280 18.03 -0.83 -5.84
C SER A 280 19.53 -0.79 -6.09
N ASP A 281 20.03 0.32 -6.60
CA ASP A 281 21.45 0.49 -6.88
C ASP A 281 22.20 1.01 -5.64
N LEU A 282 23.50 0.77 -5.63
CA LEU A 282 24.40 1.30 -4.62
C LEU A 282 25.44 2.21 -5.27
N ILE A 283 25.78 3.27 -4.58
CA ILE A 283 26.78 4.24 -5.03
C ILE A 283 27.97 4.15 -4.08
N TYR A 284 29.15 4.02 -4.64
CA TYR A 284 30.42 4.10 -3.94
C TYR A 284 31.32 5.14 -4.59
N ASN A 285 31.95 6.00 -3.78
CA ASN A 285 32.94 6.96 -4.28
C ASN A 285 34.34 6.39 -4.07
N LEU A 286 34.98 5.97 -5.18
CA LEU A 286 36.34 5.47 -5.17
C LEU A 286 37.32 6.61 -5.35
N LEU A 287 38.13 6.86 -4.33
CA LEU A 287 39.18 7.86 -4.37
C LEU A 287 40.51 7.22 -4.82
N LEU A 288 40.93 7.52 -6.05
CA LEU A 288 42.18 7.02 -6.64
C LEU A 288 43.31 8.04 -6.43
N SER A 289 44.53 7.54 -6.25
CA SER A 289 45.71 8.38 -6.36
C SER A 289 45.98 8.78 -7.84
N VAL A 290 46.62 9.93 -8.07
CA VAL A 290 47.02 10.37 -9.41
C VAL A 290 47.81 9.26 -10.17
N PRO A 291 48.84 8.63 -9.58
CA PRO A 291 49.58 7.56 -10.24
C PRO A 291 48.69 6.39 -10.64
N THR A 292 47.79 5.96 -9.75
CA THR A 292 46.89 4.83 -10.06
C THR A 292 45.90 5.18 -11.17
N ALA A 293 45.41 6.42 -11.22
CA ALA A 293 44.51 6.86 -12.27
C ALA A 293 45.24 6.97 -13.64
N ALA A 294 46.52 7.39 -13.64
CA ALA A 294 47.31 7.51 -14.83
C ALA A 294 47.85 6.19 -15.37
N LEU A 295 48.43 5.35 -14.51
CA LEU A 295 49.10 4.11 -14.89
C LEU A 295 48.13 2.91 -14.99
N GLY A 296 46.97 3.04 -14.36
CA GLY A 296 46.04 1.93 -14.17
C GLY A 296 46.48 1.01 -13.02
N GLY A 297 45.71 -0.02 -12.78
CA GLY A 297 46.00 -0.97 -11.73
C GLY A 297 44.77 -1.74 -11.28
N SER A 298 44.90 -2.43 -10.14
CA SER A 298 43.83 -3.16 -9.50
C SER A 298 43.56 -2.56 -8.14
N VAL A 299 42.31 -2.25 -7.83
CA VAL A 299 41.89 -1.65 -6.55
C VAL A 299 40.80 -2.50 -5.92
N GLU A 300 40.84 -2.66 -4.62
CA GLU A 300 39.78 -3.30 -3.87
C GLU A 300 38.74 -2.26 -3.43
N ILE A 301 37.47 -2.60 -3.61
CA ILE A 301 36.35 -1.75 -3.19
C ILE A 301 35.43 -2.55 -2.27
N PRO A 302 34.74 -1.88 -1.34
CA PRO A 302 33.71 -2.51 -0.52
C PRO A 302 32.49 -2.87 -1.35
N THR A 303 31.87 -3.98 -1.01
CA THR A 303 30.57 -4.42 -1.51
C THR A 303 29.73 -4.92 -0.33
N ILE A 304 28.45 -5.16 -0.52
CA ILE A 304 27.59 -5.70 0.54
C ILE A 304 28.11 -7.05 1.07
N ASP A 305 28.63 -7.90 0.17
CA ASP A 305 29.10 -9.25 0.49
C ASP A 305 30.55 -9.31 1.00
N GLY A 306 31.26 -8.18 0.98
CA GLY A 306 32.66 -8.10 1.36
C GLY A 306 33.44 -7.15 0.47
N LYS A 307 34.55 -7.61 -0.16
CA LYS A 307 35.39 -6.80 -1.03
C LYS A 307 35.40 -7.36 -2.45
N ALA A 308 35.40 -6.48 -3.43
CA ALA A 308 35.57 -6.82 -4.83
C ALA A 308 36.83 -6.16 -5.40
N LYS A 309 37.56 -6.86 -6.23
CA LYS A 309 38.75 -6.33 -6.92
C LYS A 309 38.34 -5.88 -8.31
N ILE A 310 38.57 -4.59 -8.60
CA ILE A 310 38.27 -3.99 -9.91
C ILE A 310 39.56 -3.58 -10.61
N LYS A 311 39.56 -3.65 -11.93
CA LYS A 311 40.68 -3.18 -12.76
C LYS A 311 40.41 -1.75 -13.22
N ILE A 312 41.37 -0.88 -12.95
CA ILE A 312 41.38 0.51 -13.40
C ILE A 312 42.23 0.59 -14.69
N GLU A 313 41.65 1.11 -15.75
CA GLU A 313 42.36 1.32 -17.01
C GLU A 313 43.32 2.51 -16.90
N PRO A 314 44.48 2.47 -17.59
CA PRO A 314 45.36 3.62 -17.65
C PRO A 314 44.65 4.87 -18.23
N GLY A 315 44.92 6.04 -17.65
CA GLY A 315 44.32 7.30 -18.10
C GLY A 315 42.87 7.46 -17.68
N THR A 316 42.40 6.74 -16.66
CA THR A 316 41.04 6.85 -16.13
C THR A 316 40.81 8.26 -15.60
N GLN A 317 39.81 8.97 -16.15
CA GLN A 317 39.46 10.34 -15.78
C GLN A 317 38.55 10.41 -14.55
N PRO A 318 38.67 11.46 -13.73
CA PRO A 318 37.70 11.69 -12.63
C PRO A 318 36.29 11.89 -13.18
N GLY A 319 35.29 11.47 -12.41
CA GLY A 319 33.88 11.51 -12.80
C GLY A 319 33.45 10.37 -13.75
N LYS A 320 34.36 9.41 -14.08
CA LYS A 320 33.98 8.15 -14.74
C LYS A 320 33.22 7.30 -13.74
N VAL A 321 32.11 6.67 -14.18
CA VAL A 321 31.33 5.72 -13.38
C VAL A 321 31.56 4.33 -13.91
N LEU A 322 31.98 3.41 -13.03
CA LEU A 322 32.10 1.99 -13.34
C LEU A 322 30.90 1.27 -12.75
N ARG A 323 30.28 0.42 -13.55
CA ARG A 323 29.07 -0.32 -13.17
C ARG A 323 29.39 -1.79 -12.94
N LEU A 324 29.19 -2.25 -11.71
CA LEU A 324 29.30 -3.65 -11.34
C LEU A 324 27.89 -4.24 -11.28
N ARG A 325 27.56 -5.01 -12.30
CA ARG A 325 26.22 -5.58 -12.46
C ARG A 325 25.89 -6.60 -11.37
N GLY A 326 24.65 -6.51 -10.86
CA GLY A 326 24.13 -7.42 -9.85
C GLY A 326 24.81 -7.33 -8.48
N LYS A 327 25.50 -6.21 -8.18
CA LYS A 327 26.13 -5.93 -6.88
C LYS A 327 25.43 -4.86 -6.06
N GLY A 328 24.21 -4.52 -6.45
CA GLY A 328 23.29 -3.67 -5.69
C GLY A 328 22.38 -4.48 -4.76
N LEU A 329 21.23 -3.92 -4.44
CA LEU A 329 20.19 -4.51 -3.59
C LEU A 329 19.11 -5.23 -4.44
N PRO A 330 18.47 -6.26 -3.89
CA PRO A 330 17.30 -6.85 -4.53
C PRO A 330 16.17 -5.83 -4.61
N ASN A 331 15.49 -5.80 -5.76
CA ASN A 331 14.27 -5.03 -5.94
C ASN A 331 13.06 -5.93 -5.66
N ILE A 332 12.12 -5.48 -4.84
CA ILE A 332 10.91 -6.22 -4.51
C ILE A 332 9.69 -5.56 -5.13
N ASN A 333 8.76 -6.38 -5.61
CA ASN A 333 7.45 -5.92 -6.05
C ASN A 333 6.52 -5.71 -4.84
N SER A 334 5.33 -5.15 -5.09
CA SER A 334 4.28 -4.94 -4.08
C SER A 334 3.81 -6.21 -3.36
N TYR A 335 4.14 -7.39 -3.89
CA TYR A 335 3.84 -8.68 -3.29
C TYR A 335 5.00 -9.24 -2.43
N GLY A 336 6.12 -8.53 -2.31
CA GLY A 336 7.28 -8.97 -1.53
C GLY A 336 8.20 -9.98 -2.22
N TYR A 337 8.07 -10.18 -3.54
CA TYR A 337 8.95 -11.06 -4.32
C TYR A 337 10.07 -10.26 -4.97
N SER A 338 11.31 -10.77 -4.88
CA SER A 338 12.45 -10.20 -5.58
C SER A 338 12.29 -10.37 -7.10
N THR A 339 12.41 -9.28 -7.85
CA THR A 339 12.27 -9.25 -9.30
C THR A 339 13.60 -9.14 -10.03
N SER A 340 14.56 -8.43 -9.46
CA SER A 340 15.88 -8.17 -10.03
C SER A 340 16.82 -7.70 -8.93
N THR A 341 18.11 -7.73 -9.20
CA THR A 341 19.14 -7.13 -8.33
C THR A 341 19.70 -5.91 -9.03
N GLY A 342 19.83 -4.80 -8.30
CA GLY A 342 20.47 -3.59 -8.78
C GLY A 342 21.98 -3.75 -8.95
N ASP A 343 22.64 -2.66 -9.26
CA ASP A 343 24.06 -2.60 -9.57
C ASP A 343 24.83 -1.75 -8.53
N LEU A 344 26.15 -1.94 -8.47
CA LEU A 344 27.01 -1.05 -7.71
C LEU A 344 27.66 -0.06 -8.69
N LEU A 345 27.36 1.21 -8.52
CA LEU A 345 27.89 2.33 -9.30
C LEU A 345 29.11 2.92 -8.57
N VAL A 346 30.28 2.71 -9.14
CA VAL A 346 31.54 3.20 -8.57
C VAL A 346 31.92 4.50 -9.27
N HIS A 347 31.74 5.60 -8.56
CA HIS A 347 32.16 6.93 -9.01
C HIS A 347 33.64 7.12 -8.73
N ILE A 348 34.40 7.47 -9.74
CA ILE A 348 35.83 7.67 -9.63
C ILE A 348 36.12 9.14 -9.32
N SER A 349 36.77 9.36 -8.18
CA SER A 349 37.38 10.61 -7.78
C SER A 349 38.89 10.44 -7.77
N VAL A 350 39.62 11.50 -8.03
CA VAL A 350 41.10 11.51 -8.00
C VAL A 350 41.57 12.38 -6.85
N TYR A 351 42.34 11.81 -5.96
CA TYR A 351 42.96 12.53 -4.86
C TYR A 351 44.19 13.31 -5.33
N ILE A 352 44.16 14.60 -5.17
CA ILE A 352 45.33 15.50 -5.37
C ILE A 352 45.98 15.76 -4.03
N PRO A 353 47.28 15.43 -3.82
CA PRO A 353 47.97 15.67 -2.57
C PRO A 353 47.96 17.13 -2.16
N GLU A 354 47.60 17.43 -0.92
CA GLU A 354 47.62 18.79 -0.37
C GLU A 354 49.04 19.25 -0.02
N THR A 355 49.92 18.31 0.35
CA THR A 355 51.29 18.57 0.71
C THR A 355 52.23 17.66 -0.07
N LEU A 356 53.31 18.18 -0.57
CA LEU A 356 54.31 17.46 -1.37
C LEU A 356 55.72 17.63 -0.74
N THR A 357 56.50 16.59 -0.84
CA THR A 357 57.93 16.65 -0.53
C THR A 357 58.66 17.44 -1.60
N LYS A 358 59.93 17.85 -1.30
CA LYS A 358 60.74 18.60 -2.25
C LYS A 358 61.02 17.81 -3.54
N GLU A 359 61.18 16.49 -3.44
CA GLU A 359 61.45 15.60 -4.57
C GLU A 359 60.20 15.43 -5.45
N GLU A 360 59.05 15.17 -4.84
CA GLU A 360 57.77 15.05 -5.55
C GLU A 360 57.41 16.35 -6.29
N LYS A 361 57.70 17.50 -5.69
CA LYS A 361 57.46 18.80 -6.32
C LYS A 361 58.33 18.98 -7.57
N GLN A 362 59.64 18.63 -7.49
CA GLN A 362 60.55 18.70 -8.64
C GLN A 362 60.11 17.77 -9.77
N ASP A 363 59.61 16.56 -9.45
CA ASP A 363 59.14 15.65 -10.47
C ASP A 363 57.85 16.12 -11.13
N LEU A 364 56.89 16.67 -10.37
CA LEU A 364 55.69 17.27 -10.91
C LEU A 364 55.99 18.49 -11.80
N GLU A 365 56.98 19.33 -11.44
CA GLU A 365 57.44 20.46 -12.27
C GLU A 365 58.02 19.99 -13.63
N LYS A 366 58.75 18.88 -13.65
CA LYS A 366 59.20 18.24 -14.90
C LYS A 366 58.03 17.77 -15.77
N TRP A 367 57.01 17.14 -15.15
CA TRP A 367 55.84 16.64 -15.88
C TRP A 367 54.96 17.76 -16.41
N GLN A 368 54.92 18.93 -15.77
CA GLN A 368 54.13 20.08 -16.21
C GLN A 368 54.51 20.55 -17.62
N THR A 369 55.77 20.38 -18.01
CA THR A 369 56.27 20.72 -19.34
C THR A 369 55.96 19.67 -20.40
N SER A 370 55.59 18.45 -19.98
CA SER A 370 55.30 17.33 -20.90
C SER A 370 53.99 17.53 -21.65
N GLU A 371 53.98 17.27 -22.96
CA GLU A 371 52.78 17.32 -23.81
C GLU A 371 51.68 16.39 -23.35
N SER A 372 52.04 15.21 -22.81
CA SER A 372 51.07 14.20 -22.33
C SER A 372 50.27 14.65 -21.11
N PHE A 373 50.78 15.60 -20.33
CA PHE A 373 50.13 16.16 -19.16
C PHE A 373 49.26 17.40 -19.46
N LYS A 374 49.29 17.89 -20.73
CA LYS A 374 48.43 18.99 -21.14
C LYS A 374 47.07 18.49 -21.60
N PRO A 375 45.95 19.08 -21.15
CA PRO A 375 44.61 18.69 -21.60
C PRO A 375 44.45 18.89 -23.11
N ASN A 376 44.16 17.84 -23.87
CA ASN A 376 43.90 17.96 -25.30
C ASN A 376 42.50 18.52 -25.61
N MET A 377 42.31 19.07 -26.83
CA MET A 377 41.04 19.70 -27.25
C MET A 377 39.85 18.72 -27.19
N SER A 378 40.03 17.46 -27.59
CA SER A 378 38.95 16.50 -27.61
C SER A 378 38.46 16.10 -26.21
N LEU A 379 39.34 16.14 -25.21
CA LEU A 379 38.98 15.90 -23.82
C LEU A 379 38.20 17.10 -23.23
N LYS A 380 38.63 18.32 -23.54
CA LYS A 380 37.93 19.54 -23.16
C LYS A 380 36.49 19.55 -23.69
N GLU A 381 36.28 19.21 -24.95
CA GLU A 381 34.97 19.15 -25.58
C GLU A 381 34.07 18.06 -24.94
N LYS A 382 34.63 16.88 -24.65
CA LYS A 382 33.90 15.81 -23.97
C LYS A 382 33.44 16.22 -22.56
N ILE A 383 34.34 16.84 -21.79
CA ILE A 383 34.02 17.31 -20.44
C ILE A 383 32.97 18.41 -20.50
N PHE A 384 33.13 19.38 -21.43
CA PHE A 384 32.19 20.48 -21.59
C PHE A 384 30.77 19.97 -22.01
N LYS A 385 30.72 19.00 -22.93
CA LYS A 385 29.45 18.36 -23.35
C LYS A 385 28.76 17.67 -22.18
N LYS A 386 29.51 16.93 -21.35
CA LYS A 386 28.97 16.29 -20.15
C LYS A 386 28.51 17.32 -19.10
N PHE A 387 29.26 18.41 -18.94
CA PHE A 387 28.87 19.49 -18.02
C PHE A 387 27.58 20.17 -18.48
N ARG A 388 27.45 20.47 -19.78
CA ARG A 388 26.24 21.05 -20.34
C ARG A 388 25.00 20.20 -20.14
N SER A 389 25.10 18.86 -20.30
CA SER A 389 23.97 17.94 -20.07
C SER A 389 23.51 17.81 -18.61
N LEU A 390 24.15 18.47 -17.66
CA LEU A 390 23.70 18.58 -16.26
C LEU A 390 22.78 19.79 -16.03
N PHE A 391 22.72 20.72 -17.02
CA PHE A 391 21.95 21.95 -16.93
C PHE A 391 20.84 22.05 -18.01
N ASP A 392 20.83 21.11 -18.98
CA ASP A 392 19.75 20.91 -19.93
C ASP A 392 18.75 19.86 -19.38
#